data_195ee4c90fc385ff3ad0ca836cc0ae1a
#
_entry.id   195ee4c90fc385ff3ad0ca836cc0ae1a
#
_cell.length_a   1.000
_cell.length_b   1.000
_cell.length_c   1.000
_cell.angle_alpha   90.00
_cell.angle_beta   90.00
_cell.angle_gamma   90.00
#
_symmetry.space_group_name_H-M   'P 1'
#
loop_
_entity.id
_entity.type
_entity.pdbx_description
1 polymer ?
#
loop_
_entity_poly.entity_id
_entity_poly.type
_entity_poly.pdbx_seq_one_letter_code
_entity_poly.pdbx_strand_id
1 'polypeptide(L)'
;VSALASEALPSIVQVTNMSLEQVQSWFGTSSTVPTKSLGSGIIFNQDDKYLYIATNNHVVSNSNSLSVTFNDNKSVSGEVVGTDEESDLAVIKVKLSSLKDSTKKAIKVATLGSSDTLKVGQQAIVIGNALGYGQSVTTGVISALNREVSIQNEDSGKTYTQEMIQTSAAVNS
;
A
#
# COMPACT_ATOMS: atom_id res chain seq x y z
N VAL A 1 -14.58 15.94 -6.15
CA VAL A 1 -13.84 14.67 -6.28
C VAL A 1 -12.58 14.86 -7.09
N SER A 2 -12.66 15.32 -8.35
CA SER A 2 -11.50 15.44 -9.25
C SER A 2 -10.36 16.31 -8.66
N ALA A 3 -10.67 17.49 -8.11
CA ALA A 3 -9.66 18.38 -7.52
C ALA A 3 -8.95 17.74 -6.32
N LEU A 4 -9.71 17.07 -5.43
CA LEU A 4 -9.13 16.37 -4.27
C LEU A 4 -8.29 15.16 -4.69
N ALA A 5 -8.75 14.41 -5.69
CA ALA A 5 -7.97 13.31 -6.25
C ALA A 5 -6.65 13.81 -6.83
N SER A 6 -6.67 14.88 -7.65
CA SER A 6 -5.47 15.46 -8.23
C SER A 6 -4.48 15.97 -7.18
N GLU A 7 -4.97 16.42 -6.03
CA GLU A 7 -4.12 16.84 -4.92
C GLU A 7 -3.47 15.66 -4.19
N ALA A 8 -4.17 14.53 -4.06
CA ALA A 8 -3.71 13.35 -3.35
C ALA A 8 -2.82 12.42 -4.21
N LEU A 9 -3.07 12.35 -5.52
CA LEU A 9 -2.37 11.44 -6.43
C LEU A 9 -0.83 11.52 -6.37
N PRO A 10 -0.19 12.71 -6.19
CA PRO A 10 1.26 12.79 -6.03
C PRO A 10 1.82 12.08 -4.79
N SER A 11 0.96 11.77 -3.82
CA SER A 11 1.34 11.06 -2.60
C SER A 11 1.14 9.54 -2.71
N ILE A 12 0.55 9.04 -3.79
CA ILE A 12 0.27 7.63 -3.99
C ILE A 12 1.33 7.00 -4.88
N VAL A 13 1.83 5.86 -4.46
CA VAL A 13 2.83 5.08 -5.18
C VAL A 13 2.36 3.64 -5.37
N GLN A 14 2.95 2.96 -6.34
CA GLN A 14 2.82 1.52 -6.49
C GLN A 14 4.00 0.83 -5.79
N VAL A 15 3.69 -0.17 -4.99
CA VAL A 15 4.69 -1.04 -4.37
C VAL A 15 4.68 -2.37 -5.11
N THR A 16 5.83 -2.77 -5.60
CA THR A 16 6.03 -4.06 -6.28
C THR A 16 6.95 -4.93 -5.42
N ASN A 17 6.47 -6.09 -5.03
CA ASN A 17 7.25 -7.11 -4.34
C ASN A 17 7.58 -8.25 -5.31
N MET A 18 8.84 -8.61 -5.36
CA MET A 18 9.32 -9.81 -6.04
C MET A 18 9.74 -10.82 -4.97
N SER A 19 9.05 -11.93 -4.89
CA SER A 19 9.33 -13.05 -4.00
C SER A 19 9.67 -14.31 -4.79
N LEU A 20 10.28 -15.28 -4.12
CA LEU A 20 10.59 -16.59 -4.69
C LEU A 20 9.76 -17.63 -3.96
N GLU A 21 8.84 -18.27 -4.66
CA GLU A 21 8.03 -19.34 -4.11
C GLU A 21 8.57 -20.71 -4.55
N GLN A 22 8.65 -21.65 -3.60
CA GLN A 22 8.94 -23.03 -3.90
C GLN A 22 7.66 -23.75 -4.28
N VAL A 23 7.56 -24.13 -5.54
CA VAL A 23 6.46 -24.95 -6.04
C VAL A 23 6.90 -26.41 -6.09
N GLN A 24 6.24 -27.26 -5.32
CA GLN A 24 6.43 -28.72 -5.40
C GLN A 24 5.64 -29.25 -6.59
N SER A 25 6.36 -29.83 -7.56
CA SER A 25 5.74 -30.57 -8.65
C SER A 25 5.16 -31.88 -8.12
N TRP A 26 4.06 -32.37 -8.72
CA TRP A 26 3.47 -33.69 -8.47
C TRP A 26 4.48 -34.84 -8.55
N PHE A 27 5.60 -34.65 -9.26
CA PHE A 27 6.68 -35.62 -9.41
C PHE A 27 7.83 -35.46 -8.40
N GLY A 28 7.64 -34.69 -7.31
CA GLY A 28 8.59 -34.56 -6.21
C GLY A 28 9.79 -33.64 -6.49
N THR A 29 9.83 -32.95 -7.62
CA THR A 29 10.84 -31.92 -7.89
C THR A 29 10.35 -30.57 -7.40
N SER A 30 11.13 -29.90 -6.54
CA SER A 30 10.87 -28.50 -6.15
C SER A 30 11.53 -27.56 -7.17
N SER A 31 10.74 -26.65 -7.70
CA SER A 31 11.23 -25.54 -8.52
C SER A 31 10.91 -24.23 -7.83
N THR A 32 11.84 -23.27 -7.90
CA THR A 32 11.64 -21.93 -7.38
C THR A 32 11.10 -21.04 -8.51
N VAL A 33 9.92 -20.47 -8.30
CA VAL A 33 9.24 -19.60 -9.28
C VAL A 33 9.21 -18.18 -8.72
N PRO A 34 9.63 -17.16 -9.50
CA PRO A 34 9.47 -15.78 -9.08
C PRO A 34 7.97 -15.39 -9.10
N THR A 35 7.48 -14.88 -7.99
CA THR A 35 6.12 -14.37 -7.83
C THR A 35 6.18 -12.85 -7.67
N LYS A 36 5.25 -12.15 -8.30
CA LYS A 36 5.13 -10.69 -8.25
C LYS A 36 3.84 -10.31 -7.56
N SER A 37 3.94 -9.57 -6.46
CA SER A 37 2.81 -8.93 -5.79
C SER A 37 2.83 -7.42 -6.03
N LEU A 38 1.65 -6.84 -6.19
CA LEU A 38 1.46 -5.41 -6.40
C LEU A 38 0.54 -4.87 -5.31
N GLY A 39 0.85 -3.68 -4.83
CA GLY A 39 0.02 -2.96 -3.87
C GLY A 39 0.18 -1.46 -4.00
N SER A 40 -0.64 -0.74 -3.26
CA SER A 40 -0.56 0.71 -3.15
C SER A 40 0.25 1.12 -1.93
N GLY A 41 0.89 2.28 -2.00
CA GLY A 41 1.56 2.91 -0.88
C GLY A 41 1.26 4.40 -0.82
N ILE A 42 1.41 4.97 0.36
CA ILE A 42 1.19 6.38 0.65
C ILE A 42 2.49 6.99 1.16
N ILE A 43 2.99 8.02 0.50
CA ILE A 43 4.10 8.83 0.99
C ILE A 43 3.58 9.66 2.16
N PHE A 44 4.00 9.35 3.39
CA PHE A 44 3.45 10.01 4.59
C PHE A 44 4.49 10.82 5.38
N ASN A 45 5.78 10.60 5.12
CA ASN A 45 6.85 11.34 5.79
C ASN A 45 8.11 11.41 4.93
N GLN A 46 8.98 12.39 5.24
CA GLN A 46 10.27 12.58 4.61
C GLN A 46 11.23 13.19 5.62
N ASP A 47 12.46 12.72 5.63
CA ASP A 47 13.59 13.34 6.31
C ASP A 47 14.68 13.79 5.31
N ASP A 48 15.87 14.12 5.79
CA ASP A 48 16.98 14.60 4.94
C ASP A 48 17.52 13.52 3.97
N LYS A 49 17.25 12.22 4.25
CA LYS A 49 17.86 11.10 3.52
C LYS A 49 16.83 10.18 2.86
N TYR A 50 15.65 10.06 3.46
CA TYR A 50 14.66 9.06 3.10
C TYR A 50 13.26 9.63 2.93
N LEU A 51 12.55 9.00 2.03
CA LEU A 51 11.11 9.10 1.87
C LEU A 51 10.47 7.88 2.52
N TYR A 52 9.45 8.06 3.35
CA TYR A 52 8.74 7.00 4.06
C TYR A 52 7.36 6.78 3.46
N ILE A 53 7.05 5.51 3.25
CA ILE A 53 5.83 5.07 2.57
C ILE A 53 5.13 4.04 3.43
N ALA A 54 3.86 4.27 3.72
CA ALA A 54 2.98 3.30 4.36
C ALA A 54 2.34 2.40 3.30
N THR A 55 2.34 1.11 3.55
CA THR A 55 1.69 0.09 2.72
C THR A 55 1.17 -1.05 3.60
N ASN A 56 0.66 -2.12 3.04
CA ASN A 56 0.20 -3.27 3.80
C ASN A 56 1.31 -4.30 4.01
N ASN A 57 1.25 -5.00 5.15
CA ASN A 57 2.20 -6.05 5.49
C ASN A 57 2.18 -7.18 4.45
N HIS A 58 0.99 -7.64 4.02
CA HIS A 58 0.89 -8.70 3.01
C HIS A 58 1.54 -8.33 1.67
N VAL A 59 1.63 -7.03 1.32
CA VAL A 59 2.29 -6.56 0.09
C VAL A 59 3.81 -6.76 0.15
N VAL A 60 4.42 -6.59 1.32
CA VAL A 60 5.88 -6.65 1.50
C VAL A 60 6.38 -7.97 2.09
N SER A 61 5.48 -8.87 2.49
CA SER A 61 5.82 -10.15 3.09
C SER A 61 6.65 -11.02 2.14
N ASN A 62 7.59 -11.78 2.72
CA ASN A 62 8.48 -12.69 1.99
C ASN A 62 9.24 -12.05 0.81
N SER A 63 9.54 -10.76 0.92
CA SER A 63 10.17 -9.99 -0.14
C SER A 63 11.64 -10.34 -0.34
N ASN A 64 12.00 -10.69 -1.57
CA ASN A 64 13.40 -10.73 -2.02
C ASN A 64 13.87 -9.35 -2.52
N SER A 65 12.96 -8.60 -3.14
CA SER A 65 13.22 -7.22 -3.54
C SER A 65 11.93 -6.41 -3.60
N LEU A 66 12.01 -5.16 -3.17
CA LEU A 66 10.94 -4.18 -3.25
C LEU A 66 11.30 -3.06 -4.20
N SER A 67 10.32 -2.65 -4.98
CA SER A 67 10.41 -1.51 -5.88
C SER A 67 9.21 -0.61 -5.68
N VAL A 68 9.47 0.69 -5.66
CA VAL A 68 8.44 1.74 -5.54
C VAL A 68 8.39 2.50 -6.86
N THR A 69 7.21 2.54 -7.46
CA THR A 69 6.96 3.28 -8.70
C THR A 69 6.10 4.51 -8.39
N PHE A 70 6.62 5.66 -8.77
CA PHE A 70 5.97 6.96 -8.55
C PHE A 70 5.03 7.33 -9.70
N ASN A 71 4.28 8.40 -9.52
CA ASN A 71 3.30 8.90 -10.50
C ASN A 71 3.89 9.33 -11.84
N ASP A 72 5.20 9.57 -11.92
CA ASP A 72 5.96 9.83 -13.15
C ASP A 72 6.48 8.54 -13.84
N ASN A 73 6.02 7.37 -13.38
CA ASN A 73 6.42 6.03 -13.85
C ASN A 73 7.92 5.72 -13.63
N LYS A 74 8.59 6.39 -12.70
CA LYS A 74 9.95 6.06 -12.30
C LYS A 74 9.92 5.14 -11.10
N SER A 75 10.75 4.10 -11.16
CA SER A 75 10.86 3.08 -10.12
C SER A 75 12.22 3.13 -9.45
N VAL A 76 12.24 2.95 -8.14
CA VAL A 76 13.46 2.82 -7.34
C VAL A 76 13.30 1.70 -6.32
N SER A 77 14.41 1.20 -5.79
CA SER A 77 14.39 0.20 -4.72
C SER A 77 13.87 0.78 -3.42
N GLY A 78 13.06 0.00 -2.72
CA GLY A 78 12.60 0.26 -1.36
C GLY A 78 13.16 -0.74 -0.36
N GLU A 79 13.22 -0.34 0.89
CA GLU A 79 13.63 -1.18 2.03
C GLU A 79 12.53 -1.17 3.09
N VAL A 80 12.23 -2.34 3.66
CA VAL A 80 11.28 -2.44 4.79
C VAL A 80 11.91 -1.83 6.04
N VAL A 81 11.21 -0.90 6.67
CA VAL A 81 11.58 -0.30 7.97
C VAL A 81 11.00 -1.12 9.11
N GLY A 82 9.75 -1.55 8.98
CA GLY A 82 9.04 -2.34 9.97
C GLY A 82 7.67 -2.77 9.44
N THR A 83 7.13 -3.77 10.10
CA THR A 83 5.84 -4.36 9.78
C THR A 83 5.05 -4.62 11.04
N ASP A 84 3.73 -4.57 10.92
CA ASP A 84 2.78 -5.03 11.93
C ASP A 84 1.79 -5.97 11.25
N GLU A 85 1.91 -7.25 11.56
CA GLU A 85 1.06 -8.30 10.99
C GLU A 85 -0.39 -8.17 11.47
N GLU A 86 -0.59 -7.77 12.74
CA GLU A 86 -1.92 -7.67 13.34
C GLU A 86 -2.78 -6.59 12.65
N SER A 87 -2.19 -5.44 12.35
CA SER A 87 -2.88 -4.35 11.65
C SER A 87 -2.73 -4.39 10.13
N ASP A 88 -2.01 -5.38 9.60
CA ASP A 88 -1.61 -5.48 8.18
C ASP A 88 -0.97 -4.18 7.66
N LEU A 89 -0.08 -3.60 8.45
CA LEU A 89 0.66 -2.40 8.09
C LEU A 89 2.15 -2.67 7.90
N ALA A 90 2.75 -1.93 6.99
CA ALA A 90 4.18 -1.88 6.79
C ALA A 90 4.65 -0.46 6.46
N VAL A 91 5.87 -0.16 6.84
CA VAL A 91 6.57 1.06 6.44
C VAL A 91 7.78 0.66 5.62
N ILE A 92 7.91 1.25 4.45
CA ILE A 92 9.09 1.15 3.60
C ILE A 92 9.74 2.51 3.43
N LYS A 93 11.04 2.53 3.19
CA LYS A 93 11.81 3.75 2.92
C LYS A 93 12.48 3.66 1.55
N VAL A 94 12.64 4.82 0.95
CA VAL A 94 13.35 5.03 -0.31
C VAL A 94 14.41 6.11 -0.10
N LYS A 95 15.62 5.89 -0.62
CA LYS A 95 16.69 6.91 -0.55
C LYS A 95 16.35 8.09 -1.47
N LEU A 96 16.34 9.31 -0.93
CA LEU A 96 16.13 10.52 -1.72
C LEU A 96 17.21 10.71 -2.79
N SER A 97 18.43 10.22 -2.55
CA SER A 97 19.53 10.28 -3.51
C SER A 97 19.30 9.39 -4.75
N SER A 98 18.43 8.39 -4.66
CA SER A 98 18.07 7.54 -5.80
C SER A 98 16.95 8.13 -6.68
N LEU A 99 16.30 9.21 -6.21
CA LEU A 99 15.26 9.88 -6.96
C LEU A 99 15.84 10.93 -7.90
N LYS A 100 15.35 10.95 -9.14
CA LYS A 100 15.62 12.04 -10.07
C LYS A 100 14.92 13.33 -9.63
N ASP A 101 15.47 14.48 -10.01
CA ASP A 101 14.86 15.78 -9.68
C ASP A 101 13.43 15.93 -10.23
N SER A 102 13.15 15.32 -11.39
CA SER A 102 11.81 15.27 -11.96
C SER A 102 10.83 14.54 -11.04
N THR A 103 11.25 13.40 -10.48
CA THR A 103 10.43 12.62 -9.53
C THR A 103 10.22 13.38 -8.23
N LYS A 104 11.28 13.99 -7.68
CA LYS A 104 11.19 14.81 -6.45
C LYS A 104 10.19 15.95 -6.59
N LYS A 105 10.08 16.56 -7.78
CA LYS A 105 9.10 17.61 -8.08
C LYS A 105 7.68 17.09 -8.29
N ALA A 106 7.53 15.83 -8.66
CA ALA A 106 6.25 15.21 -8.99
C ALA A 106 5.55 14.58 -7.79
N ILE A 107 6.26 14.40 -6.67
CA ILE A 107 5.74 13.76 -5.45
C ILE A 107 5.36 14.79 -4.39
N LYS A 108 4.47 14.37 -3.49
CA LYS A 108 4.04 15.15 -2.33
C LYS A 108 3.92 14.23 -1.12
N VAL A 109 4.29 14.72 0.05
CA VAL A 109 4.00 14.03 1.31
C VAL A 109 2.53 14.26 1.66
N ALA A 110 1.79 13.18 1.93
CA ALA A 110 0.39 13.27 2.31
C ALA A 110 0.24 13.89 3.70
N THR A 111 -0.80 14.69 3.87
CA THR A 111 -1.23 15.17 5.19
C THR A 111 -2.14 14.12 5.81
N LEU A 112 -1.74 13.60 6.97
CA LEU A 112 -2.53 12.62 7.70
C LEU A 112 -3.64 13.33 8.48
N GLY A 113 -4.87 12.80 8.36
CA GLY A 113 -6.01 13.21 9.16
C GLY A 113 -6.19 12.31 10.39
N SER A 114 -7.27 12.53 11.15
CA SER A 114 -7.69 11.66 12.25
C SER A 114 -9.01 10.98 11.92
N SER A 115 -9.06 9.67 12.09
CA SER A 115 -10.29 8.89 11.97
C SER A 115 -11.30 9.18 13.08
N ASP A 116 -10.86 9.72 14.22
CA ASP A 116 -11.73 10.06 15.36
C ASP A 116 -12.76 11.14 15.03
N THR A 117 -12.48 11.95 13.99
CA THR A 117 -13.37 13.04 13.56
C THR A 117 -14.32 12.64 12.44
N LEU A 118 -14.25 11.41 11.94
CA LEU A 118 -15.09 10.92 10.86
C LEU A 118 -16.55 10.80 11.30
N LYS A 119 -17.46 11.02 10.34
CA LYS A 119 -18.90 10.87 10.52
C LYS A 119 -19.49 9.99 9.45
N VAL A 120 -20.46 9.17 9.82
CA VAL A 120 -21.26 8.40 8.86
C VAL A 120 -21.97 9.38 7.90
N GLY A 121 -21.95 9.06 6.61
CA GLY A 121 -22.45 9.94 5.54
C GLY A 121 -21.40 10.92 4.99
N GLN A 122 -20.24 11.07 5.63
CA GLN A 122 -19.14 11.89 5.10
C GLN A 122 -18.60 11.30 3.81
N GLN A 123 -18.28 12.14 2.83
CA GLN A 123 -17.71 11.71 1.56
C GLN A 123 -16.36 11.01 1.78
N ALA A 124 -16.21 9.86 1.13
CA ALA A 124 -14.97 9.11 1.06
C ALA A 124 -14.47 9.06 -0.39
N ILE A 125 -13.17 9.26 -0.57
CA ILE A 125 -12.47 9.08 -1.85
C ILE A 125 -11.41 8.03 -1.61
N VAL A 126 -11.48 6.94 -2.36
CA VAL A 126 -10.50 5.86 -2.32
C VAL A 126 -9.61 5.95 -3.55
N ILE A 127 -8.31 5.97 -3.31
CA ILE A 127 -7.30 6.05 -4.37
C ILE A 127 -6.37 4.87 -4.20
N GLY A 128 -6.20 4.09 -5.26
CA GLY A 128 -5.31 2.95 -5.29
C GLY A 128 -4.55 2.87 -6.61
N ASN A 129 -3.50 2.08 -6.63
CA ASN A 129 -2.75 1.72 -7.83
C ASN A 129 -2.65 0.20 -7.92
N ALA A 130 -3.79 -0.46 -7.79
CA ALA A 130 -3.88 -1.90 -7.84
C ALA A 130 -3.70 -2.42 -9.26
N LEU A 131 -3.16 -3.64 -9.38
CA LEU A 131 -3.03 -4.39 -10.64
C LEU A 131 -2.10 -3.78 -11.71
N GLY A 132 -1.42 -2.67 -11.44
CA GLY A 132 -0.48 -2.08 -12.41
C GLY A 132 -1.12 -1.44 -13.66
N TYR A 133 -2.44 -1.32 -13.70
CA TYR A 133 -3.18 -0.67 -14.79
C TYR A 133 -3.31 0.85 -14.65
N GLY A 134 -2.60 1.43 -13.68
CA GLY A 134 -2.67 2.85 -13.36
C GLY A 134 -3.47 3.13 -12.09
N GLN A 135 -3.50 4.41 -11.71
CA GLN A 135 -4.21 4.86 -10.53
C GLN A 135 -5.73 4.82 -10.76
N SER A 136 -6.45 4.22 -9.83
CA SER A 136 -7.91 4.22 -9.81
C SER A 136 -8.41 5.11 -8.69
N VAL A 137 -9.50 5.82 -8.95
CA VAL A 137 -10.17 6.69 -7.97
C VAL A 137 -11.63 6.30 -7.92
N THR A 138 -12.09 5.94 -6.74
CA THR A 138 -13.51 5.67 -6.47
C THR A 138 -14.03 6.61 -5.41
N THR A 139 -15.33 6.82 -5.37
CA THR A 139 -15.97 7.69 -4.39
C THR A 139 -17.20 7.03 -3.81
N GLY A 140 -17.46 7.35 -2.57
CA GLY A 140 -18.59 6.87 -1.80
C GLY A 140 -18.75 7.70 -0.54
N VAL A 141 -19.33 7.10 0.48
CA VAL A 141 -19.47 7.70 1.81
C VAL A 141 -18.97 6.74 2.88
N ILE A 142 -18.65 7.28 4.04
CA ILE A 142 -18.44 6.49 5.25
C ILE A 142 -19.78 5.87 5.64
N SER A 143 -19.89 4.55 5.59
CA SER A 143 -21.13 3.80 5.84
C SER A 143 -21.26 3.36 7.29
N ALA A 144 -20.14 3.05 7.93
CA ALA A 144 -20.09 2.73 9.36
C ALA A 144 -18.71 3.00 9.93
N LEU A 145 -18.64 3.18 11.24
CA LEU A 145 -17.42 3.33 12.03
C LEU A 145 -17.36 2.21 13.06
N ASN A 146 -16.13 1.91 13.54
CA ASN A 146 -15.86 0.95 14.60
C ASN A 146 -16.50 -0.43 14.35
N ARG A 147 -16.41 -0.90 13.10
CA ARG A 147 -16.84 -2.26 12.74
C ARG A 147 -15.74 -3.24 13.15
N GLU A 148 -16.03 -4.07 14.12
CA GLU A 148 -15.17 -5.19 14.48
C GLU A 148 -15.22 -6.26 13.38
N VAL A 149 -14.05 -6.58 12.82
CA VAL A 149 -13.88 -7.62 11.81
C VAL A 149 -12.79 -8.57 12.30
N SER A 150 -13.11 -9.85 12.37
CA SER A 150 -12.13 -10.91 12.66
C SER A 150 -11.52 -11.39 11.36
N ILE A 151 -10.20 -11.25 11.25
CA ILE A 151 -9.42 -11.67 10.08
C ILE A 151 -8.54 -12.83 10.52
N GLN A 152 -8.63 -13.95 9.81
CA GLN A 152 -7.73 -15.08 10.00
C GLN A 152 -6.56 -14.94 9.03
N ASN A 153 -5.34 -14.92 9.58
CA ASN A 153 -4.13 -15.02 8.77
C ASN A 153 -3.96 -16.48 8.33
N GLU A 154 -3.98 -16.71 7.03
CA GLU A 154 -3.91 -18.05 6.43
C GLU A 154 -2.57 -18.73 6.69
N ASP A 155 -1.46 -17.97 6.74
CA ASP A 155 -0.11 -18.51 6.94
C ASP A 155 0.15 -18.91 8.40
N SER A 156 -0.28 -18.10 9.35
CA SER A 156 -0.04 -18.34 10.78
C SER A 156 -1.20 -19.03 11.50
N GLY A 157 -2.39 -19.08 10.89
CA GLY A 157 -3.63 -19.58 11.49
C GLY A 157 -4.19 -18.72 12.62
N LYS A 158 -3.56 -17.58 12.91
CA LYS A 158 -3.98 -16.66 13.96
C LYS A 158 -5.17 -15.82 13.49
N THR A 159 -6.08 -15.55 14.44
CA THR A 159 -7.22 -14.65 14.22
C THR A 159 -6.96 -13.33 14.94
N TYR A 160 -7.06 -12.23 14.21
CA TYR A 160 -6.97 -10.87 14.74
C TYR A 160 -8.31 -10.19 14.62
N THR A 161 -8.69 -9.40 15.62
CA THR A 161 -9.90 -8.57 15.57
C THR A 161 -9.47 -7.12 15.39
N GLN A 162 -9.98 -6.50 14.34
CA GLN A 162 -9.67 -5.11 13.99
C GLN A 162 -10.94 -4.28 13.93
N GLU A 163 -10.84 -3.03 14.40
CA GLU A 163 -11.88 -2.02 14.18
C GLU A 163 -11.69 -1.38 12.80
N MET A 164 -12.68 -1.51 11.95
CA MET A 164 -12.66 -1.08 10.56
C MET A 164 -13.62 0.08 10.30
N ILE A 165 -13.24 0.93 9.35
CA ILE A 165 -14.09 1.94 8.76
C ILE A 165 -14.73 1.35 7.51
N GLN A 166 -16.06 1.32 7.46
CA GLN A 166 -16.80 0.84 6.29
C GLN A 166 -17.09 2.01 5.34
N THR A 167 -16.89 1.78 4.05
CA THR A 167 -17.24 2.73 2.98
C THR A 167 -18.04 2.07 1.89
N SER A 168 -18.88 2.84 1.19
CA SER A 168 -19.55 2.41 -0.04
C SER A 168 -18.72 2.68 -1.30
N ALA A 169 -17.54 3.34 -1.18
CA ALA A 169 -16.61 3.47 -2.29
C ALA A 169 -16.09 2.08 -2.69
N ALA A 170 -16.00 1.81 -4.00
CA ALA A 170 -15.46 0.55 -4.48
C ALA A 170 -13.97 0.41 -4.10
N VAL A 171 -13.62 -0.70 -3.47
CA VAL A 171 -12.25 -1.08 -3.14
C VAL A 171 -11.97 -2.39 -3.88
N ASN A 172 -10.98 -2.38 -4.75
CA ASN A 172 -10.52 -3.60 -5.41
C ASN A 172 -9.45 -4.26 -4.53
N SER A 173 -9.66 -5.51 -4.21
CA SER A 173 -8.71 -6.40 -3.54
C SER A 173 -7.92 -7.20 -4.56
#